data_6668441defb0876505adf413d05b34b3
#
_entry.id   6668441defb0876505adf413d05b34b3
#
_cell.length_a   1.000
_cell.length_b   1.000
_cell.length_c   1.000
_cell.angle_alpha   90.00
_cell.angle_beta   90.00
_cell.angle_gamma   90.00
#
_symmetry.space_group_name_H-M   'P 1'
#
loop_
_entity.id
_entity.type
_entity.pdbx_description
1 polymer ?
#
loop_
_entity_poly.entity_id
_entity_poly.type
_entity_poly.pdbx_seq_one_letter_code
_entity_poly.pdbx_strand_id
1 'polypeptide(L)' 'MNKEILKGKWLQTKGDVRNWWGRLTDEDVDQIQGDTEKFIGKLQEHYGFAREQAEKEVEDFLMMPDRERARLA' A
#
# COMPACT_ATOMS: atom_id res chain seq x y z
N MET A 1 -10.05 -8.95 3.41
CA MET A 1 -9.60 -7.71 2.77
C MET A 1 -10.21 -7.58 1.39
N ASN A 2 -10.74 -6.41 1.07
CA ASN A 2 -11.33 -6.17 -0.25
C ASN A 2 -10.28 -5.63 -1.22
N LYS A 3 -9.85 -6.49 -2.13
CA LYS A 3 -8.79 -6.16 -3.09
C LYS A 3 -9.20 -5.07 -4.09
N GLU A 4 -10.49 -4.92 -4.33
CA GLU A 4 -10.98 -3.93 -5.28
C GLU A 4 -10.90 -2.50 -4.77
N ILE A 5 -10.87 -2.31 -3.45
CA ILE A 5 -10.74 -0.97 -2.87
C ILE A 5 -9.42 -0.33 -3.29
N LEU A 6 -8.32 -1.07 -3.18
CA LEU A 6 -7.01 -0.55 -3.56
C LEU A 6 -6.97 -0.22 -5.05
N LYS A 7 -7.47 -1.13 -5.88
CA LYS A 7 -7.48 -0.93 -7.32
C LYS A 7 -8.29 0.30 -7.72
N GLY A 8 -9.46 0.47 -7.12
CA GLY A 8 -10.33 1.60 -7.42
C GLY A 8 -9.79 2.95 -6.96
N LYS A 9 -8.95 2.96 -5.93
CA LYS A 9 -8.38 4.18 -5.36
C LYS A 9 -6.91 4.39 -5.72
N TRP A 10 -6.36 3.56 -6.59
CA TRP A 10 -4.91 3.55 -6.81
C TRP A 10 -4.34 4.89 -7.22
N LEU A 11 -4.97 5.58 -8.17
CA LEU A 11 -4.48 6.89 -8.61
C LEU A 11 -4.46 7.91 -7.47
N GLN A 12 -5.39 7.79 -6.52
CA GLN A 12 -5.47 8.68 -5.37
C GLN A 12 -4.47 8.29 -4.28
N THR A 13 -4.17 7.01 -4.17
CA THR A 13 -3.40 6.50 -3.03
C THR A 13 -1.93 6.23 -3.32
N LYS A 14 -1.54 6.13 -4.59
CA LYS A 14 -0.16 5.75 -4.93
C LYS A 14 0.89 6.69 -4.33
N GLY A 15 0.59 7.98 -4.26
CA GLY A 15 1.49 8.94 -3.64
C GLY A 15 1.61 8.72 -2.14
N ASP A 16 0.50 8.41 -1.48
CA ASP A 16 0.49 8.11 -0.05
C ASP A 16 1.28 6.84 0.25
N VAL A 17 1.21 5.85 -0.64
CA VAL A 17 1.97 4.61 -0.49
C VAL A 17 3.47 4.91 -0.42
N ARG A 18 3.96 5.78 -1.30
CA ARG A 18 5.37 6.20 -1.29
C ARG A 18 5.75 6.89 0.01
N ASN A 19 4.85 7.72 0.53
CA ASN A 19 5.11 8.44 1.78
C ASN A 19 5.06 7.53 3.01
N TRP A 20 4.11 6.59 3.03
CA TRP A 20 3.95 5.66 4.16
C TRP A 20 5.06 4.60 4.20
N TRP A 21 5.49 4.15 3.04
CA TRP A 21 6.51 3.11 2.94
C TRP A 21 7.67 3.64 2.11
N GLY A 22 8.53 4.42 2.76
CA GLY A 22 9.63 5.10 2.10
C GLY A 22 10.64 4.19 1.42
N ARG A 23 10.66 2.90 1.79
CA ARG A 23 11.54 1.93 1.15
C ARG A 23 11.03 1.46 -0.21
N LEU A 24 9.74 1.69 -0.50
CA LEU A 24 9.21 1.38 -1.82
C LEU A 24 9.67 2.46 -2.79
N THR A 25 10.20 2.04 -3.94
CA THR A 25 10.64 2.97 -4.98
C THR A 25 9.45 3.32 -5.89
N ASP A 26 9.63 4.32 -6.75
CA ASP A 26 8.61 4.65 -7.74
C ASP A 26 8.35 3.47 -8.67
N GLU A 27 9.39 2.70 -8.99
CA GLU A 27 9.25 1.50 -9.79
C GLU A 27 8.40 0.46 -9.09
N ASP A 28 8.60 0.26 -7.78
CA ASP A 28 7.78 -0.67 -7.01
C ASP A 28 6.32 -0.28 -7.05
N VAL A 29 6.04 1.00 -6.86
CA VAL A 29 4.67 1.51 -6.89
C VAL A 29 4.06 1.31 -8.27
N ASP A 30 4.81 1.57 -9.33
CA ASP A 30 4.34 1.34 -10.69
C ASP A 30 4.02 -0.13 -10.95
N GLN A 31 4.82 -1.04 -10.38
CA GLN A 31 4.58 -2.48 -10.52
C GLN A 31 3.35 -2.94 -9.76
N ILE A 32 3.02 -2.30 -8.64
CA ILE A 32 1.85 -2.65 -7.84
C ILE A 32 0.56 -2.36 -8.61
N GLN A 33 0.42 -1.18 -9.19
CA GLN A 33 -0.73 -0.77 -10.00
C GLN A 33 -2.09 -1.13 -9.37
N GLY A 34 -2.19 -0.98 -8.05
CA GLY A 34 -3.42 -1.27 -7.33
C GLY A 34 -3.68 -2.74 -7.05
N ASP A 35 -2.76 -3.62 -7.39
CA ASP A 35 -2.89 -5.06 -7.11
C ASP A 35 -2.46 -5.34 -5.68
N THR A 36 -3.40 -5.77 -4.85
CA THR A 36 -3.16 -6.01 -3.43
C THR A 36 -2.09 -7.08 -3.19
N GLU A 37 -2.10 -8.16 -3.97
CA GLU A 37 -1.11 -9.22 -3.81
C GLU A 37 0.30 -8.73 -4.12
N LYS A 38 0.45 -7.93 -5.15
CA LYS A 38 1.75 -7.33 -5.49
C LYS A 38 2.20 -6.37 -4.40
N PHE A 39 1.27 -5.60 -3.82
CA PHE A 39 1.57 -4.69 -2.73
C PHE A 39 2.10 -5.46 -1.51
N ILE A 40 1.39 -6.51 -1.13
CA ILE A 40 1.81 -7.38 -0.03
C ILE A 40 3.21 -7.93 -0.29
N GLY A 41 3.45 -8.41 -1.50
CA GLY A 41 4.76 -8.94 -1.88
C GLY A 41 5.87 -7.92 -1.77
N LYS A 42 5.63 -6.68 -2.18
CA LYS A 42 6.62 -5.61 -2.07
C LYS A 42 6.94 -5.27 -0.62
N LEU A 43 5.93 -5.26 0.26
CA LEU A 43 6.15 -5.03 1.68
C LEU A 43 6.96 -6.16 2.30
N GLN A 44 6.70 -7.40 1.92
CA GLN A 44 7.50 -8.52 2.39
C GLN A 44 8.94 -8.41 1.91
N GLU A 45 9.13 -8.03 0.66
CA GLU A 45 10.45 -7.90 0.07
C GLU A 45 11.29 -6.81 0.73
N HIS A 46 10.72 -5.63 0.92
CA HIS A 46 11.47 -4.45 1.38
C HIS A 46 11.55 -4.32 2.89
N TYR A 47 10.58 -4.85 3.62
CA TYR A 47 10.53 -4.72 5.08
C TYR A 47 10.70 -6.04 5.82
N GLY A 48 10.70 -7.16 5.10
CA GLY A 48 10.83 -8.46 5.73
C GLY A 48 9.60 -8.88 6.52
N PHE A 49 8.44 -8.29 6.25
CA PHE A 49 7.21 -8.65 6.96
C PHE A 49 6.79 -10.08 6.62
N ALA A 50 6.24 -10.80 7.61
CA ALA A 50 5.47 -11.98 7.32
C ALA A 50 4.21 -11.57 6.56
N ARG A 51 3.61 -12.49 5.80
CA ARG A 51 2.41 -12.18 5.02
C ARG A 51 1.30 -11.56 5.87
N GLU A 52 1.06 -12.11 7.05
CA GLU A 52 0.01 -11.60 7.93
C GLU A 52 0.26 -10.15 8.34
N GLN A 53 1.49 -9.80 8.63
CA GLN A 53 1.85 -8.44 8.98
C GLN A 53 1.67 -7.52 7.77
N ALA A 54 2.11 -7.96 6.60
CA ALA A 54 1.95 -7.16 5.38
C ALA A 54 0.48 -6.92 5.06
N GLU A 55 -0.35 -7.95 5.20
CA GLU A 55 -1.79 -7.82 4.99
C GLU A 55 -2.41 -6.82 5.95
N LYS A 56 -2.01 -6.87 7.23
CA LYS A 56 -2.51 -5.95 8.23
C LYS A 56 -2.11 -4.50 7.91
N GLU A 57 -0.88 -4.30 7.48
CA GLU A 57 -0.39 -2.97 7.10
C GLU A 57 -1.21 -2.38 5.95
N VAL A 58 -1.46 -3.18 4.92
CA VAL A 58 -2.26 -2.75 3.78
C VAL A 58 -3.70 -2.46 4.21
N GLU A 59 -4.27 -3.34 5.02
CA GLU A 59 -5.64 -3.22 5.49
C GLU A 59 -5.83 -1.96 6.33
N ASP A 60 -4.94 -1.72 7.28
CA ASP A 60 -4.98 -0.52 8.12
C ASP A 60 -4.88 0.75 7.26
N PHE A 61 -4.01 0.73 6.26
CA PHE A 61 -3.85 1.86 5.34
C PHE A 61 -5.14 2.14 4.57
N LEU A 62 -5.77 1.09 4.04
CA LEU A 62 -6.98 1.23 3.24
C LEU A 62 -8.20 1.64 4.07
N MET A 63 -8.25 1.26 5.33
CA MET A 63 -9.36 1.60 6.21
C MET A 63 -9.30 3.03 6.73
N MET A 64 -8.16 3.67 6.62
CA MET A 64 -7.99 5.05 7.05
C MET A 64 -8.70 5.99 6.07
N PRO A 65 -9.41 7.04 6.57
CA PRO A 65 -10.00 8.04 5.68
C PRO A 65 -8.94 8.70 4.80
N ASP A 66 -9.28 8.99 3.56
CA ASP A 66 -8.32 9.57 2.60
C ASP A 66 -7.63 10.83 3.14
N ARG A 67 -8.40 11.71 3.77
CA ARG A 67 -7.87 12.94 4.36
C ARG A 67 -6.80 12.65 5.42
N GLU A 68 -7.09 11.69 6.31
CA GLU A 68 -6.18 11.35 7.39
C GLU A 68 -4.94 10.65 6.87
N ARG A 69 -5.12 9.77 5.89
CA ARG A 69 -4.00 9.07 5.25
C ARG A 69 -3.03 10.06 4.64
N ALA A 70 -3.52 11.03 3.90
CA ALA A 70 -2.69 12.05 3.26
C ALA A 70 -1.97 12.91 4.29
N ARG A 71 -2.63 13.20 5.41
CA ARG A 71 -2.03 14.03 6.47
C ARG A 71 -0.90 13.32 7.19
N LEU A 72 -1.03 12.00 7.40
CA LEU A 72 -0.03 11.21 8.13
C LEU A 72 1.12 10.73 7.25
N ALA A 73 0.94 10.74 5.95
CA ALA A 73 1.94 10.25 5.02
C ALA A 73 3.17 11.16 4.88
#